data_0c3a25920bb48f4c1c2d1cf2c916a4fd
#
_entry.id   0c3a25920bb48f4c1c2d1cf2c916a4fd
#
_cell.length_a   1.000
_cell.length_b   1.000
_cell.length_c   1.000
_cell.angle_alpha   90.00
_cell.angle_beta   90.00
_cell.angle_gamma   90.00
#
_symmetry.space_group_name_H-M   'P 1'
#
loop_
_entity.id
_entity.type
_entity.pdbx_description
1 polymer ?
#
loop_
_entity_poly.entity_id
_entity_poly.type
_entity_poly.pdbx_seq_one_letter_code
_entity_poly.pdbx_strand_id
1 'polypeptide(L)'
;MFSQNTEIMLYVDDVAVERDFGSAFGFEIVNHSGILGFETFEMKPHADSTLTFTIYAKDFIRQVSPEVVDMKPSLLFESADLHGLHKRLAAVTDTTSSINTQPFPNFNFANPSGHYFAVRGI
;
A
#
# COMPACT_ATOMS: atom_id res chain seq x y z
N MET A 1 -4.02 27.01 7.54
CA MET A 1 -4.25 26.66 6.29
C MET A 1 -3.36 25.51 5.88
N PHE A 2 -4.00 24.53 5.25
CA PHE A 2 -3.30 23.31 4.85
C PHE A 2 -2.42 23.56 3.63
N SER A 3 -1.32 22.80 3.52
CA SER A 3 -0.54 22.77 2.28
C SER A 3 -1.27 21.91 1.24
N GLN A 4 -0.75 21.87 0.02
CA GLN A 4 -1.30 21.02 -1.04
C GLN A 4 -0.92 19.54 -0.91
N ASN A 5 -0.05 19.21 0.03
CA ASN A 5 0.44 17.86 0.21
C ASN A 5 -0.42 17.09 1.22
N THR A 6 -0.80 15.88 0.85
CA THR A 6 -1.52 14.96 1.73
C THR A 6 -0.90 13.58 1.58
N GLU A 7 -0.65 12.92 2.69
CA GLU A 7 -0.12 11.56 2.71
C GLU A 7 -1.08 10.63 3.42
N ILE A 8 -1.12 9.38 3.00
CA ILE A 8 -1.83 8.31 3.71
C ILE A 8 -0.80 7.51 4.48
N MET A 9 -1.00 7.37 5.78
CA MET A 9 -0.14 6.56 6.62
C MET A 9 -0.63 5.12 6.66
N LEU A 10 0.28 4.16 6.42
CA LEU A 10 0.01 2.74 6.58
C LEU A 10 0.91 2.19 7.69
N TYR A 11 0.30 1.46 8.62
CA TYR A 11 1.01 0.86 9.75
C TYR A 11 1.16 -0.63 9.48
N VAL A 12 2.40 -1.10 9.42
CA VAL A 12 2.72 -2.46 8.99
C VAL A 12 3.53 -3.19 10.04
N ASP A 13 3.51 -4.53 9.99
CA ASP A 13 4.24 -5.36 10.93
C ASP A 13 5.73 -5.31 10.67
N ASP A 14 6.15 -5.34 9.40
CA ASP A 14 7.56 -5.34 8.99
C ASP A 14 7.74 -4.40 7.80
N VAL A 15 8.41 -3.28 8.03
CA VAL A 15 8.60 -2.22 7.03
C VAL A 15 9.43 -2.71 5.84
N ALA A 16 10.48 -3.51 6.07
CA ALA A 16 11.32 -4.01 4.98
C ALA A 16 10.56 -4.98 4.08
N VAL A 17 9.75 -5.85 4.66
CA VAL A 17 8.90 -6.79 3.90
C VAL A 17 7.88 -6.01 3.06
N GLU A 18 7.28 -4.97 3.62
CA GLU A 18 6.32 -4.12 2.90
C GLU A 18 6.98 -3.40 1.71
N ARG A 19 8.20 -2.90 1.89
CA ARG A 19 8.96 -2.26 0.82
C ARG A 19 9.23 -3.23 -0.33
N ASP A 20 9.70 -4.43 -0.02
CA ASP A 20 9.99 -5.44 -1.04
C ASP A 20 8.71 -5.86 -1.78
N PHE A 21 7.61 -5.99 -1.06
CA PHE A 21 6.31 -6.30 -1.65
C PHE A 21 5.87 -5.17 -2.60
N GLY A 22 5.90 -3.92 -2.15
CA GLY A 22 5.53 -2.76 -2.96
C GLY A 22 6.34 -2.66 -4.25
N SER A 23 7.66 -2.85 -4.17
CA SER A 23 8.54 -2.86 -5.34
C SER A 23 8.19 -4.00 -6.30
N ALA A 24 7.84 -5.16 -5.78
CA ALA A 24 7.57 -6.35 -6.60
C ALA A 24 6.35 -6.17 -7.50
N PHE A 25 5.30 -5.47 -7.04
CA PHE A 25 4.11 -5.27 -7.86
C PHE A 25 4.03 -3.89 -8.52
N GLY A 26 5.08 -3.09 -8.43
CA GLY A 26 5.23 -1.91 -9.29
C GLY A 26 5.01 -0.56 -8.63
N PHE A 27 4.87 -0.51 -7.30
CA PHE A 27 4.87 0.78 -6.61
C PHE A 27 6.29 1.36 -6.63
N GLU A 28 6.38 2.66 -6.73
CA GLU A 28 7.64 3.36 -6.68
C GLU A 28 7.99 3.73 -5.24
N ILE A 29 9.13 3.24 -4.77
CA ILE A 29 9.66 3.61 -3.46
C ILE A 29 10.42 4.92 -3.62
N VAL A 30 10.03 5.94 -2.85
CA VAL A 30 10.62 7.28 -3.02
C VAL A 30 11.50 7.65 -1.86
N ASN A 31 11.12 7.88 -0.70
CA ASN A 31 11.97 8.28 0.40
C ASN A 31 12.15 7.12 1.39
N HIS A 32 13.38 6.92 1.83
CA HIS A 32 13.72 5.91 2.82
C HIS A 32 14.51 6.57 3.93
N SER A 33 14.04 6.46 5.15
CA SER A 33 14.64 7.12 6.30
C SER A 33 14.37 6.34 7.58
N GLY A 34 14.63 6.97 8.73
CA GLY A 34 14.36 6.39 10.03
C GLY A 34 13.73 7.42 10.96
N ILE A 35 12.96 6.94 11.92
CA ILE A 35 12.36 7.77 12.94
C ILE A 35 12.38 7.00 14.28
N LEU A 36 13.00 7.59 15.31
CA LEU A 36 13.14 6.99 16.64
C LEU A 36 13.69 5.54 16.59
N GLY A 37 14.63 5.29 15.68
CA GLY A 37 15.24 3.97 15.52
C GLY A 37 14.44 3.00 14.66
N PHE A 38 13.29 3.39 14.14
CA PHE A 38 12.47 2.57 13.26
C PHE A 38 12.66 2.98 11.80
N GLU A 39 12.71 1.98 10.91
CA GLU A 39 12.71 2.21 9.47
C GLU A 39 11.37 2.77 9.02
N THR A 40 11.38 3.71 8.08
CA THR A 40 10.19 4.23 7.42
C THR A 40 10.51 4.54 5.96
N PHE A 41 9.51 4.52 5.10
CA PHE A 41 9.66 4.92 3.70
C PHE A 41 8.35 5.46 3.15
N GLU A 42 8.44 6.08 2.00
CA GLU A 42 7.28 6.52 1.24
C GLU A 42 7.20 5.76 -0.08
N MET A 43 5.99 5.54 -0.58
CA MET A 43 5.79 4.91 -1.88
C MET A 43 4.61 5.53 -2.62
N LYS A 44 4.63 5.41 -3.94
CA LYS A 44 3.57 5.88 -4.83
C LYS A 44 3.10 4.74 -5.73
N PRO A 45 1.80 4.70 -6.07
CA PRO A 45 1.31 3.71 -7.04
C PRO A 45 1.85 3.93 -8.46
N HIS A 46 2.24 5.14 -8.80
CA HIS A 46 2.76 5.54 -10.12
C HIS A 46 3.73 6.69 -9.94
N ALA A 47 4.74 6.79 -10.82
CA ALA A 47 5.73 7.85 -10.75
C ALA A 47 5.12 9.26 -10.75
N ASP A 48 4.03 9.45 -11.49
CA ASP A 48 3.35 10.74 -11.61
C ASP A 48 2.21 10.93 -10.60
N SER A 49 2.02 9.98 -9.67
CA SER A 49 0.99 10.09 -8.65
C SER A 49 1.29 11.24 -7.70
N THR A 50 0.27 12.03 -7.39
CA THR A 50 0.35 13.06 -6.36
C THR A 50 0.06 12.51 -4.96
N LEU A 51 -0.49 11.30 -4.89
CA LEU A 51 -0.75 10.62 -3.63
C LEU A 51 0.47 9.82 -3.22
N THR A 52 0.89 9.99 -1.96
CA THR A 52 2.01 9.27 -1.38
C THR A 52 1.53 8.52 -0.14
N PHE A 53 2.01 7.29 -0.01
CA PHE A 53 1.83 6.51 1.22
C PHE A 53 3.09 6.60 2.05
N THR A 54 2.94 6.87 3.35
CA THR A 54 4.05 6.82 4.31
C THR A 54 3.88 5.57 5.15
N ILE A 55 4.90 4.72 5.14
CA ILE A 55 4.86 3.42 5.78
C ILE A 55 5.59 3.49 7.10
N TYR A 56 4.89 3.16 8.18
CA TYR A 56 5.44 3.12 9.54
C TYR A 56 5.32 1.73 10.14
N ALA A 57 6.30 1.36 10.96
CA ALA A 57 6.20 0.16 11.77
C ALA A 57 5.11 0.33 12.84
N LYS A 58 4.28 -0.69 13.03
CA LYS A 58 3.30 -0.68 14.12
C LYS A 58 3.94 -0.47 15.48
N ASP A 59 5.14 -1.01 15.69
CA ASP A 59 5.86 -0.82 16.96
C ASP A 59 6.19 0.66 17.23
N PHE A 60 6.54 1.42 16.19
CA PHE A 60 6.70 2.86 16.31
C PHE A 60 5.39 3.54 16.69
N ILE A 61 4.30 3.19 16.01
CA ILE A 61 2.98 3.78 16.28
C ILE A 61 2.50 3.45 17.70
N ARG A 62 2.77 2.25 18.20
CA ARG A 62 2.44 1.89 19.59
C ARG A 62 3.12 2.78 20.60
N GLN A 63 4.31 3.30 20.29
CA GLN A 63 5.04 4.22 21.18
C GLN A 63 4.45 5.64 21.18
N VAL A 64 4.00 6.14 20.02
CA VAL A 64 3.63 7.56 19.88
C VAL A 64 2.13 7.81 19.81
N SER A 65 1.36 6.85 19.31
CA SER A 65 -0.10 6.99 19.10
C SER A 65 -0.78 5.62 19.14
N PRO A 66 -0.72 4.90 20.28
CA PRO A 66 -1.22 3.52 20.33
C PRO A 66 -2.70 3.38 19.99
N GLU A 67 -3.50 4.43 20.15
CA GLU A 67 -4.93 4.41 19.87
C GLU A 67 -5.27 4.23 18.39
N VAL A 68 -4.32 4.45 17.46
CA VAL A 68 -4.56 4.35 16.03
C VAL A 68 -3.81 3.19 15.36
N VAL A 69 -3.09 2.37 16.11
CA VAL A 69 -2.20 1.35 15.55
C VAL A 69 -2.93 0.32 14.67
N ASP A 70 -4.19 0.05 14.95
CA ASP A 70 -4.98 -0.93 14.19
C ASP A 70 -5.87 -0.29 13.11
N MET A 71 -5.76 1.01 12.90
CA MET A 71 -6.52 1.69 11.85
C MET A 71 -5.99 1.33 10.47
N LYS A 72 -6.91 1.10 9.54
CA LYS A 72 -6.61 0.68 8.17
C LYS A 72 -7.45 1.50 7.20
N PRO A 73 -6.84 2.15 6.20
CA PRO A 73 -7.61 2.83 5.17
C PRO A 73 -8.24 1.83 4.20
N SER A 74 -9.39 2.20 3.64
CA SER A 74 -9.95 1.53 2.47
C SER A 74 -9.42 2.22 1.23
N LEU A 75 -8.79 1.47 0.32
CA LEU A 75 -8.14 2.02 -0.85
C LEU A 75 -8.61 1.30 -2.11
N LEU A 76 -8.88 2.08 -3.16
CA LEU A 76 -9.19 1.57 -4.49
C LEU A 76 -8.16 2.15 -5.46
N PHE A 77 -7.34 1.28 -6.03
CA PHE A 77 -6.41 1.64 -7.08
C PHE A 77 -7.06 1.43 -8.45
N GLU A 78 -6.55 2.11 -9.47
CA GLU A 78 -7.01 1.93 -10.84
C GLU A 78 -5.87 1.39 -11.70
N SER A 79 -6.21 0.57 -12.68
CA SER A 79 -5.25 0.04 -13.63
C SER A 79 -5.84 -0.01 -15.04
N ALA A 80 -5.08 0.49 -16.01
CA ALA A 80 -5.40 0.35 -17.42
C ALA A 80 -5.08 -1.05 -17.95
N ASP A 81 -4.34 -1.86 -17.17
CA ASP A 81 -4.01 -3.24 -17.50
C ASP A 81 -4.32 -4.13 -16.30
N LEU A 82 -5.61 -4.34 -16.05
CA LEU A 82 -6.08 -5.10 -14.89
C LEU A 82 -5.58 -6.54 -14.89
N HIS A 83 -5.62 -7.21 -16.04
CA HIS A 83 -5.18 -8.60 -16.14
C HIS A 83 -3.66 -8.75 -15.93
N GLY A 84 -2.88 -7.84 -16.49
CA GLY A 84 -1.43 -7.82 -16.31
C GLY A 84 -1.05 -7.56 -14.86
N LEU A 85 -1.71 -6.62 -14.20
CA LEU A 85 -1.48 -6.32 -12.80
C LEU A 85 -1.90 -7.49 -11.91
N HIS A 86 -3.05 -8.11 -12.19
CA HIS A 86 -3.51 -9.31 -11.47
C HIS A 86 -2.47 -10.43 -11.54
N LYS A 87 -1.95 -10.70 -12.72
CA LYS A 87 -0.92 -11.73 -12.93
C LYS A 87 0.35 -11.41 -12.12
N ARG A 88 0.78 -10.17 -12.15
CA ARG A 88 1.97 -9.72 -11.41
C ARG A 88 1.79 -9.87 -9.90
N LEU A 89 0.64 -9.46 -9.38
CA LEU A 89 0.32 -9.61 -7.96
C LEU A 89 0.19 -11.06 -7.55
N ALA A 90 -0.47 -11.89 -8.36
CA ALA A 90 -0.62 -13.31 -8.06
C ALA A 90 0.73 -14.05 -7.99
N ALA A 91 1.77 -13.53 -8.62
CA ALA A 91 3.11 -14.09 -8.55
C ALA A 91 3.84 -13.76 -7.23
N VAL A 92 3.39 -12.73 -6.49
CA VAL A 92 4.08 -12.27 -5.27
C VAL A 92 3.23 -12.42 -4.01
N THR A 93 1.94 -12.72 -4.13
CA THR A 93 1.06 -12.97 -2.98
C THR A 93 -0.01 -13.99 -3.34
N ASP A 94 -0.41 -14.79 -2.37
CA ASP A 94 -1.50 -15.76 -2.52
C ASP A 94 -2.87 -15.16 -2.14
N THR A 95 -2.91 -13.88 -1.78
CA THR A 95 -4.14 -13.20 -1.34
C THR A 95 -4.96 -12.62 -2.48
N THR A 96 -4.43 -12.65 -3.72
CA THR A 96 -5.09 -12.06 -4.88
C THR A 96 -6.37 -12.82 -5.21
N SER A 97 -7.51 -12.12 -5.22
CA SER A 97 -8.79 -12.72 -5.61
C SER A 97 -8.86 -12.97 -7.11
N SER A 98 -9.85 -13.77 -7.55
CA SER A 98 -10.22 -13.82 -8.97
C SER A 98 -10.69 -12.46 -9.44
N ILE A 99 -10.58 -12.19 -10.73
CA ILE A 99 -11.12 -10.97 -11.32
C ILE A 99 -12.63 -11.10 -11.39
N ASN A 100 -13.33 -10.14 -10.78
CA ASN A 100 -14.79 -10.02 -10.82
C ASN A 100 -15.17 -9.07 -11.96
N THR A 101 -16.34 -9.31 -12.56
CA THR A 101 -16.89 -8.44 -13.61
C THR A 101 -17.91 -7.44 -13.08
N GLN A 102 -18.45 -7.69 -11.87
CA GLN A 102 -19.47 -6.86 -11.24
C GLN A 102 -18.93 -6.21 -9.96
N PRO A 103 -19.31 -4.98 -9.64
CA PRO A 103 -20.11 -4.02 -10.45
C PRO A 103 -19.30 -3.40 -11.61
N PHE A 104 -18.00 -3.58 -11.62
CA PHE A 104 -17.04 -3.21 -12.66
C PHE A 104 -15.88 -4.21 -12.58
N PRO A 105 -15.02 -4.32 -13.60
CA PRO A 105 -13.86 -5.21 -13.51
C PRO A 105 -12.97 -4.86 -12.32
N ASN A 106 -12.74 -5.83 -11.44
CA ASN A 106 -11.98 -5.57 -10.20
C ASN A 106 -11.44 -6.86 -9.58
N PHE A 107 -10.46 -6.69 -8.70
CA PHE A 107 -10.00 -7.75 -7.81
C PHE A 107 -9.46 -7.13 -6.51
N ASN A 108 -9.20 -7.98 -5.52
CA ASN A 108 -8.64 -7.59 -4.24
C ASN A 108 -7.34 -8.33 -3.98
N PHE A 109 -6.48 -7.73 -3.18
CA PHE A 109 -5.28 -8.37 -2.66
C PHE A 109 -4.95 -7.79 -1.29
N ALA A 110 -4.11 -8.48 -0.53
CA ALA A 110 -3.62 -7.99 0.76
C ALA A 110 -2.13 -7.74 0.71
N ASN A 111 -1.67 -6.74 1.47
CA ASN A 111 -0.26 -6.56 1.73
C ASN A 111 0.23 -7.60 2.77
N PRO A 112 1.56 -7.70 3.04
CA PRO A 112 2.07 -8.68 4.01
C PRO A 112 1.51 -8.53 5.42
N SER A 113 1.02 -7.36 5.79
CA SER A 113 0.39 -7.12 7.11
C SER A 113 -1.10 -7.43 7.13
N GLY A 114 -1.66 -7.94 6.04
CA GLY A 114 -3.07 -8.34 5.96
C GLY A 114 -4.06 -7.22 5.68
N HIS A 115 -3.62 -6.05 5.24
CA HIS A 115 -4.50 -4.98 4.78
C HIS A 115 -4.98 -5.30 3.36
N TYR A 116 -6.29 -5.35 3.15
CA TYR A 116 -6.87 -5.63 1.83
C TYR A 116 -7.12 -4.33 1.06
N PHE A 117 -6.75 -4.36 -0.20
CA PHE A 117 -6.93 -3.27 -1.15
C PHE A 117 -7.69 -3.77 -2.37
N ALA A 118 -8.43 -2.87 -3.01
CA ALA A 118 -9.15 -3.17 -4.24
C ALA A 118 -8.45 -2.52 -5.44
N VAL A 119 -8.56 -3.16 -6.60
CA VAL A 119 -8.09 -2.62 -7.87
C VAL A 119 -9.24 -2.64 -8.87
N ARG A 120 -9.45 -1.55 -9.57
CA ARG A 120 -10.46 -1.40 -10.62
C ARG A 120 -9.79 -1.24 -11.96
N GLY A 121 -10.33 -1.92 -12.99
CA GLY A 121 -9.93 -1.69 -14.38
C GLY A 121 -10.55 -0.40 -14.94
N ILE A 122 -9.76 0.32 -15.70
CA ILE A 122 -10.22 1.55 -16.37
C ILE A 122 -10.06 1.44 -17.88
#